data_cbebdc1ce9b92e65451f259daaae092c
#
_entry.id   cbebdc1ce9b92e65451f259daaae092c
#
_cell.length_a   1.000
_cell.length_b   1.000
_cell.length_c   1.000
_cell.angle_alpha   90.00
_cell.angle_beta   90.00
_cell.angle_gamma   90.00
#
_symmetry.space_group_name_H-M   'P 1'
#
loop_
_entity.id
_entity.type
_entity.pdbx_description
1 polymer ?
#
loop_
_entity_poly.entity_id
_entity_poly.type
_entity_poly.pdbx_seq_one_letter_code
_entity_poly.pdbx_strand_id
1 'polypeptide(L)'
;ADAPVTIVEYFSLTCSHCASFHNDVYDDLKKKYVDTGKVKFIYSDFPLDGVGLRAAMMARCVDERRYPGVIQVLFKTQNNWARAADPIAELKKIGQLAGLGEEAFESCMQSEALANGILAERQKAGASGVQSTPTFRIEGQLYPGSRSIEEFSEILDPLVAKN
;
A
#
# COMPACT_ATOMS: atom_id res chain seq x y z
N ALA A 1 14.82 -11.03 1.11
CA ALA A 1 16.08 -10.92 0.80
C ALA A 1 16.82 -9.71 1.36
N ASP A 2 18.12 -9.66 1.16
CA ASP A 2 19.05 -8.82 1.91
C ASP A 2 19.34 -7.48 1.21
N ALA A 3 18.26 -6.74 0.83
CA ALA A 3 18.45 -5.41 0.24
C ALA A 3 19.07 -4.45 1.27
N PRO A 4 20.06 -3.63 0.86
CA PRO A 4 20.75 -2.73 1.78
C PRO A 4 19.86 -1.59 2.32
N VAL A 5 18.80 -1.24 1.60
CA VAL A 5 17.90 -0.14 1.97
C VAL A 5 16.47 -0.65 2.06
N THR A 6 15.73 -0.20 3.07
CA THR A 6 14.30 -0.52 3.22
C THR A 6 13.46 0.75 3.13
N ILE A 7 12.42 0.70 2.29
CA ILE A 7 11.36 1.70 2.22
C ILE A 7 10.09 1.08 2.80
N VAL A 8 9.46 1.77 3.74
CA VAL A 8 8.11 1.45 4.19
C VAL A 8 7.18 2.54 3.70
N GLU A 9 6.16 2.18 2.92
CA GLU A 9 5.11 3.10 2.50
C GLU A 9 3.91 2.95 3.43
N TYR A 10 3.54 4.03 4.09
CA TYR A 10 2.27 4.14 4.81
C TYR A 10 1.23 4.72 3.86
N PHE A 11 0.21 3.95 3.56
CA PHE A 11 -0.73 4.30 2.48
C PHE A 11 -2.18 3.98 2.84
N SER A 12 -3.09 4.66 2.17
CA SER A 12 -4.52 4.32 2.18
C SER A 12 -4.99 4.10 0.74
N LEU A 13 -5.79 3.07 0.54
CA LEU A 13 -6.34 2.74 -0.77
C LEU A 13 -7.38 3.75 -1.25
N THR A 14 -7.90 4.59 -0.37
CA THR A 14 -8.79 5.71 -0.73
C THR A 14 -8.05 7.04 -0.90
N CYS A 15 -6.73 7.07 -0.69
CA CYS A 15 -5.92 8.28 -0.81
C CYS A 15 -5.54 8.54 -2.28
N SER A 16 -5.95 9.70 -2.83
CA SER A 16 -5.66 10.07 -4.21
C SER A 16 -4.16 10.27 -4.48
N HIS A 17 -3.42 10.81 -3.52
CA HIS A 17 -1.97 10.99 -3.65
C HIS A 17 -1.23 9.65 -3.61
N CYS A 18 -1.74 8.67 -2.87
CA CYS A 18 -1.20 7.31 -2.91
C CYS A 18 -1.44 6.66 -4.29
N ALA A 19 -2.63 6.86 -4.87
CA ALA A 19 -2.93 6.38 -6.22
C ALA A 19 -2.00 7.03 -7.26
N SER A 20 -1.76 8.34 -7.16
CA SER A 20 -0.83 9.04 -8.04
C SER A 20 0.58 8.47 -7.95
N PHE A 21 1.08 8.23 -6.75
CA PHE A 21 2.39 7.58 -6.57
C PHE A 21 2.45 6.23 -7.26
N HIS A 22 1.47 5.37 -7.00
CA HIS A 22 1.46 4.01 -7.57
C HIS A 22 1.26 4.00 -9.09
N ASN A 23 0.44 4.91 -9.61
CA ASN A 23 0.16 4.95 -11.05
C ASN A 23 1.28 5.63 -11.86
N ASP A 24 2.01 6.58 -11.27
CA ASP A 24 2.94 7.43 -12.01
C ASP A 24 4.42 7.20 -11.66
N VAL A 25 4.74 6.68 -10.48
CA VAL A 25 6.13 6.64 -9.96
C VAL A 25 6.58 5.23 -9.59
N TYR A 26 5.70 4.43 -8.99
CA TYR A 26 6.07 3.15 -8.39
C TYR A 26 6.77 2.19 -9.35
N ASP A 27 6.29 2.08 -10.59
CA ASP A 27 6.89 1.16 -11.57
C ASP A 27 8.36 1.49 -11.83
N ASP A 28 8.69 2.77 -11.97
CA ASP A 28 10.08 3.20 -12.18
C ASP A 28 10.94 2.93 -10.94
N LEU A 29 10.41 3.20 -9.76
CA LEU A 29 11.08 2.92 -8.49
C LEU A 29 11.33 1.41 -8.34
N LYS A 30 10.33 0.60 -8.65
CA LYS A 30 10.42 -0.85 -8.61
C LYS A 30 11.50 -1.37 -9.55
N LYS A 31 11.47 -0.96 -10.80
CA LYS A 31 12.45 -1.38 -11.82
C LYS A 31 13.88 -0.98 -11.45
N LYS A 32 14.04 0.23 -10.97
CA LYS A 32 15.35 0.81 -10.70
C LYS A 32 15.98 0.26 -9.41
N TYR A 33 15.20 0.03 -8.38
CA TYR A 33 15.69 -0.26 -7.04
C TYR A 33 15.26 -1.62 -6.46
N VAL A 34 14.00 -2.01 -6.65
CA VAL A 34 13.46 -3.23 -6.04
C VAL A 34 13.90 -4.46 -6.83
N ASP A 35 13.66 -4.45 -8.14
CA ASP A 35 13.99 -5.57 -9.03
C ASP A 35 15.50 -5.79 -9.13
N THR A 36 16.28 -4.76 -8.85
CA THR A 36 17.76 -4.84 -8.83
C THR A 36 18.33 -5.24 -7.47
N GLY A 37 17.47 -5.49 -6.48
CA GLY A 37 17.90 -5.93 -5.14
C GLY A 37 18.48 -4.83 -4.26
N LYS A 38 18.41 -3.58 -4.67
CA LYS A 38 18.95 -2.43 -3.91
C LYS A 38 18.04 -2.00 -2.77
N VAL A 39 16.72 -2.14 -2.95
CA VAL A 39 15.70 -1.68 -2.01
C VAL A 39 14.70 -2.79 -1.74
N LYS A 40 14.35 -2.97 -0.47
CA LYS A 40 13.18 -3.73 -0.03
C LYS A 40 12.03 -2.76 0.16
N PHE A 41 10.89 -3.00 -0.51
CA PHE A 41 9.70 -2.18 -0.39
C PHE A 41 8.66 -2.89 0.46
N ILE A 42 8.19 -2.23 1.52
CA ILE A 42 7.21 -2.77 2.47
C ILE A 42 5.95 -1.91 2.43
N TYR A 43 4.81 -2.57 2.28
CA TYR A 43 3.49 -1.93 2.36
C TYR A 43 3.01 -1.94 3.81
N SER A 44 2.64 -0.78 4.34
CA SER A 44 2.05 -0.63 5.66
C SER A 44 0.73 0.10 5.55
N ASP A 45 -0.36 -0.58 5.90
CA ASP A 45 -1.70 -0.01 5.80
C ASP A 45 -1.88 1.15 6.78
N PHE A 46 -2.40 2.25 6.25
CA PHE A 46 -2.76 3.44 7.04
C PHE A 46 -4.13 3.96 6.54
N PRO A 47 -5.20 3.17 6.72
CA PRO A 47 -6.51 3.54 6.20
C PRO A 47 -7.00 4.85 6.81
N LEU A 48 -7.54 5.72 5.95
CA LEU A 48 -8.03 7.06 6.33
C LEU A 48 -9.52 7.06 6.67
N ASP A 49 -10.24 6.02 6.24
CA ASP A 49 -11.70 5.91 6.41
C ASP A 49 -12.15 4.45 6.39
N GLY A 50 -13.45 4.22 6.59
CA GLY A 50 -14.01 2.88 6.65
C GLY A 50 -13.90 2.11 5.33
N VAL A 51 -14.06 2.78 4.20
CA VAL A 51 -13.91 2.15 2.88
C VAL A 51 -12.45 1.76 2.64
N GLY A 52 -11.52 2.63 3.00
CA GLY A 52 -10.10 2.34 2.95
C GLY A 52 -9.71 1.13 3.81
N LEU A 53 -10.29 1.01 5.00
CA LEU A 53 -10.08 -0.15 5.86
C LEU A 53 -10.59 -1.44 5.18
N ARG A 54 -11.78 -1.41 4.61
CA ARG A 54 -12.36 -2.59 3.92
C ARG A 54 -11.52 -2.99 2.71
N ALA A 55 -11.05 -2.03 1.93
CA ALA A 55 -10.16 -2.30 0.81
C ALA A 55 -8.83 -2.92 1.27
N ALA A 56 -8.24 -2.40 2.35
CA ALA A 56 -7.03 -2.96 2.95
C ALA A 56 -7.25 -4.40 3.43
N MET A 57 -8.37 -4.67 4.08
CA MET A 57 -8.73 -6.01 4.52
C MET A 57 -8.84 -6.98 3.33
N MET A 58 -9.56 -6.61 2.29
CA MET A 58 -9.71 -7.44 1.09
C MET A 58 -8.35 -7.76 0.47
N ALA A 59 -7.48 -6.77 0.32
CA ALA A 59 -6.15 -6.97 -0.22
C ALA A 59 -5.30 -7.93 0.62
N ARG A 60 -5.48 -7.94 1.94
CA ARG A 60 -4.78 -8.87 2.83
C ARG A 60 -5.37 -10.28 2.86
N CYS A 61 -6.57 -10.46 2.34
CA CYS A 61 -7.22 -11.77 2.27
C CYS A 61 -6.94 -12.55 0.98
N VAL A 62 -6.36 -11.90 -0.03
CA VAL A 62 -5.94 -12.61 -1.24
C VAL A 62 -4.62 -13.36 -0.99
N ASP A 63 -4.28 -14.30 -1.88
CA ASP A 63 -2.98 -14.98 -1.83
C ASP A 63 -1.87 -13.92 -1.78
N GLU A 64 -0.92 -14.11 -0.88
CA GLU A 64 0.17 -13.16 -0.62
C GLU A 64 0.94 -12.79 -1.89
N ARG A 65 1.11 -13.75 -2.80
CA ARG A 65 1.79 -13.52 -4.09
C ARG A 65 1.03 -12.59 -5.02
N ARG A 66 -0.28 -12.47 -4.83
CA ARG A 66 -1.16 -11.60 -5.62
C ARG A 66 -1.33 -10.22 -5.00
N TYR A 67 -0.93 -10.06 -3.75
CA TYR A 67 -1.12 -8.79 -3.02
C TYR A 67 -0.58 -7.57 -3.78
N PRO A 68 0.67 -7.54 -4.29
CA PRO A 68 1.16 -6.36 -5.01
C PRO A 68 0.32 -6.02 -6.25
N GLY A 69 -0.11 -7.03 -7.00
CA GLY A 69 -0.96 -6.84 -8.17
C GLY A 69 -2.34 -6.30 -7.81
N VAL A 70 -2.92 -6.77 -6.72
CA VAL A 70 -4.22 -6.28 -6.21
C VAL A 70 -4.10 -4.81 -5.78
N ILE A 71 -3.03 -4.44 -5.10
CA ILE A 71 -2.77 -3.04 -4.73
C ILE A 71 -2.72 -2.16 -5.98
N GLN A 72 -2.03 -2.59 -7.04
CA GLN A 72 -1.98 -1.84 -8.29
C GLN A 72 -3.36 -1.67 -8.94
N VAL A 73 -4.16 -2.73 -8.99
CA VAL A 73 -5.52 -2.67 -9.53
C VAL A 73 -6.39 -1.74 -8.71
N LEU A 74 -6.31 -1.81 -7.39
CA LEU A 74 -7.10 -0.93 -6.51
C LEU A 74 -6.76 0.53 -6.73
N PHE A 75 -5.50 0.89 -6.84
CA PHE A 75 -5.10 2.27 -7.13
C PHE A 75 -5.48 2.71 -8.54
N LYS A 76 -5.28 1.86 -9.52
CA LYS A 76 -5.61 2.19 -10.91
C LYS A 76 -7.10 2.43 -11.13
N THR A 77 -7.95 1.70 -10.41
CA THR A 77 -9.40 1.78 -10.52
C THR A 77 -10.04 2.53 -9.33
N GLN A 78 -9.26 3.25 -8.55
CA GLN A 78 -9.72 3.89 -7.32
C GLN A 78 -11.00 4.68 -7.48
N ASN A 79 -11.11 5.49 -8.53
CA ASN A 79 -12.29 6.31 -8.75
C ASN A 79 -13.56 5.48 -9.03
N ASN A 80 -13.41 4.28 -9.55
CA ASN A 80 -14.54 3.42 -9.89
C ASN A 80 -15.15 2.75 -8.66
N TRP A 81 -14.31 2.27 -7.74
CA TRP A 81 -14.81 1.57 -6.55
C TRP A 81 -14.96 2.46 -5.33
N ALA A 82 -14.01 3.39 -5.11
CA ALA A 82 -14.01 4.22 -3.90
C ALA A 82 -15.16 5.23 -3.87
N ARG A 83 -15.63 5.66 -5.03
CA ARG A 83 -16.75 6.60 -5.19
C ARG A 83 -18.04 5.93 -5.61
N ALA A 84 -18.07 4.62 -5.69
CA ALA A 84 -19.28 3.89 -6.06
C ALA A 84 -20.39 4.06 -5.01
N ALA A 85 -21.63 3.87 -5.41
CA ALA A 85 -22.76 3.86 -4.48
C ALA A 85 -22.63 2.72 -3.46
N ASP A 86 -22.07 1.59 -3.88
CA ASP A 86 -21.75 0.45 -3.01
C ASP A 86 -20.30 0.04 -3.22
N PRO A 87 -19.35 0.68 -2.49
CA PRO A 87 -17.94 0.35 -2.63
C PRO A 87 -17.61 -1.11 -2.30
N ILE A 88 -18.31 -1.69 -1.34
CA ILE A 88 -18.05 -3.08 -0.92
C ILE A 88 -18.40 -4.06 -2.05
N ALA A 89 -19.49 -3.82 -2.77
CA ALA A 89 -19.85 -4.63 -3.93
C ALA A 89 -18.77 -4.58 -5.03
N GLU A 90 -18.20 -3.40 -5.25
CA GLU A 90 -17.11 -3.24 -6.22
C GLU A 90 -15.83 -3.93 -5.76
N LEU A 91 -15.49 -3.84 -4.48
CA LEU A 91 -14.36 -4.56 -3.90
C LEU A 91 -14.52 -6.07 -4.01
N LYS A 92 -15.74 -6.58 -3.85
CA LYS A 92 -16.05 -7.99 -4.04
C LYS A 92 -15.71 -8.48 -5.44
N LYS A 93 -16.06 -7.69 -6.46
CA LYS A 93 -15.74 -8.01 -7.86
C LYS A 93 -14.22 -8.08 -8.08
N ILE A 94 -13.49 -7.12 -7.55
CA ILE A 94 -12.03 -7.08 -7.63
C ILE A 94 -11.42 -8.30 -6.91
N GLY A 95 -11.92 -8.61 -5.72
CA GLY A 95 -11.49 -9.78 -4.95
C GLY A 95 -11.71 -11.09 -5.72
N GLN A 96 -12.86 -11.23 -6.37
CA GLN A 96 -13.18 -12.42 -7.20
C GLN A 96 -12.18 -12.58 -8.35
N LEU A 97 -11.85 -11.49 -9.04
CA LEU A 97 -10.83 -11.52 -10.10
C LEU A 97 -9.45 -11.89 -9.56
N ALA A 98 -9.17 -11.60 -8.31
CA ALA A 98 -7.92 -11.95 -7.63
C ALA A 98 -7.96 -13.34 -6.98
N GLY A 99 -9.02 -14.10 -7.19
CA GLY A 99 -9.15 -15.47 -6.66
C GLY A 99 -9.79 -15.57 -5.28
N LEU A 100 -10.32 -14.47 -4.75
CA LEU A 100 -11.03 -14.47 -3.46
C LEU A 100 -12.51 -14.72 -3.71
N GLY A 101 -12.96 -15.96 -3.45
CA GLY A 101 -14.36 -16.36 -3.63
C GLY A 101 -15.30 -15.62 -2.69
N GLU A 102 -16.61 -15.75 -2.96
CA GLU A 102 -17.64 -15.00 -2.23
C GLU A 102 -17.63 -15.26 -0.72
N GLU A 103 -17.58 -16.52 -0.30
CA GLU A 103 -17.55 -16.86 1.14
C GLU A 103 -16.29 -16.31 1.82
N ALA A 104 -15.13 -16.44 1.18
CA ALA A 104 -13.88 -15.93 1.70
C ALA A 104 -13.90 -14.40 1.79
N PHE A 105 -14.50 -13.73 0.81
CA PHE A 105 -14.66 -12.29 0.85
C PHE A 105 -15.57 -11.86 2.01
N GLU A 106 -16.72 -12.50 2.19
CA GLU A 106 -17.63 -12.18 3.29
C GLU A 106 -16.95 -12.41 4.66
N SER A 107 -16.26 -13.53 4.82
CA SER A 107 -15.49 -13.81 6.04
C SER A 107 -14.41 -12.75 6.29
N CYS A 108 -13.75 -12.31 5.22
CA CYS A 108 -12.75 -11.24 5.29
C CYS A 108 -13.36 -9.94 5.80
N MET A 109 -14.50 -9.53 5.22
CA MET A 109 -15.18 -8.27 5.60
C MET A 109 -15.71 -8.30 7.03
N GLN A 110 -15.97 -9.47 7.58
CA GLN A 110 -16.46 -9.66 8.96
C GLN A 110 -15.35 -9.92 9.98
N SER A 111 -14.10 -10.01 9.54
CA SER A 111 -12.98 -10.32 10.42
C SER A 111 -12.60 -9.14 11.31
N GLU A 112 -13.08 -9.15 12.54
CA GLU A 112 -12.69 -8.15 13.56
C GLU A 112 -11.20 -8.23 13.88
N ALA A 113 -10.64 -9.44 13.91
CA ALA A 113 -9.21 -9.64 14.18
C ALA A 113 -8.34 -8.96 13.11
N LEU A 114 -8.71 -9.11 11.83
CA LEU A 114 -7.98 -8.46 10.72
C LEU A 114 -8.12 -6.94 10.78
N ALA A 115 -9.34 -6.43 10.96
CA ALA A 115 -9.60 -5.00 11.09
C ALA A 115 -8.80 -4.39 12.25
N ASN A 116 -8.85 -5.02 13.42
CA ASN A 116 -8.15 -4.56 14.61
C ASN A 116 -6.62 -4.61 14.42
N GLY A 117 -6.11 -5.63 13.73
CA GLY A 117 -4.68 -5.74 13.40
C GLY A 117 -4.21 -4.59 12.53
N ILE A 118 -4.97 -4.26 11.47
CA ILE A 118 -4.65 -3.13 10.59
C ILE A 118 -4.71 -1.80 11.35
N LEU A 119 -5.74 -1.60 12.17
CA LEU A 119 -5.90 -0.38 12.96
C LEU A 119 -4.81 -0.24 14.03
N ALA A 120 -4.37 -1.34 14.63
CA ALA A 120 -3.27 -1.33 15.59
C ALA A 120 -1.94 -0.91 14.93
N GLU A 121 -1.66 -1.43 13.73
CA GLU A 121 -0.46 -1.02 12.98
C GLU A 121 -0.55 0.46 12.57
N ARG A 122 -1.73 0.93 12.16
CA ARG A 122 -1.97 2.35 11.88
C ARG A 122 -1.69 3.21 13.10
N GLN A 123 -2.21 2.83 14.25
CA GLN A 123 -2.00 3.56 15.52
C GLN A 123 -0.52 3.61 15.88
N LYS A 124 0.18 2.50 15.74
CA LYS A 124 1.62 2.41 15.98
C LYS A 124 2.42 3.34 15.05
N ALA A 125 2.07 3.36 13.77
CA ALA A 125 2.67 4.27 12.79
C ALA A 125 2.42 5.73 13.17
N GLY A 126 1.19 6.08 13.55
CA GLY A 126 0.82 7.42 14.02
C GLY A 126 1.63 7.84 15.24
N ALA A 127 1.81 6.95 16.20
CA ALA A 127 2.63 7.20 17.40
C ALA A 127 4.11 7.42 17.05
N SER A 128 4.58 6.87 15.92
CA SER A 128 5.95 7.04 15.43
C SER A 128 6.14 8.27 14.53
N GLY A 129 5.10 9.10 14.35
CA GLY A 129 5.17 10.36 13.62
C GLY A 129 4.49 10.39 12.25
N VAL A 130 3.87 9.30 11.79
CA VAL A 130 3.13 9.29 10.53
C VAL A 130 1.80 10.02 10.70
N GLN A 131 1.58 11.10 9.95
CA GLN A 131 0.40 11.97 10.06
C GLN A 131 -0.41 12.07 8.78
N SER A 132 0.09 11.57 7.67
CA SER A 132 -0.53 11.70 6.36
C SER A 132 -0.10 10.57 5.44
N THR A 133 -0.82 10.42 4.32
CA THR A 133 -0.52 9.41 3.29
C THR A 133 -0.33 10.06 1.92
N PRO A 134 0.56 9.54 1.09
CA PRO A 134 1.56 8.56 1.45
C PRO A 134 2.66 9.18 2.32
N THR A 135 3.21 8.41 3.23
CA THR A 135 4.45 8.77 3.94
C THR A 135 5.41 7.60 3.76
N PHE A 136 6.65 7.90 3.48
CA PHE A 136 7.69 6.89 3.27
C PHE A 136 8.68 6.95 4.43
N ARG A 137 8.96 5.77 5.03
CA ARG A 137 10.07 5.65 5.97
C ARG A 137 11.23 5.00 5.23
N ILE A 138 12.34 5.74 5.13
CA ILE A 138 13.55 5.26 4.44
C ILE A 138 14.68 5.31 5.45
N GLU A 139 15.20 4.14 5.81
CA GLU A 139 16.27 4.02 6.81
C GLU A 139 15.97 4.83 8.08
N GLY A 140 14.74 4.73 8.57
CA GLY A 140 14.29 5.35 9.81
C GLY A 140 13.82 6.79 9.69
N GLN A 141 14.06 7.49 8.59
CA GLN A 141 13.61 8.85 8.38
C GLN A 141 12.28 8.91 7.63
N LEU A 142 11.37 9.78 8.07
CA LEU A 142 10.06 9.97 7.44
C LEU A 142 10.13 11.02 6.34
N TYR A 143 9.51 10.67 5.22
CA TYR A 143 9.34 11.55 4.06
C TYR A 143 7.85 11.60 3.70
N PRO A 144 7.10 12.62 4.16
CA PRO A 144 5.70 12.78 3.81
C PRO A 144 5.50 13.20 2.36
N GLY A 145 4.45 12.66 1.75
CA GLY A 145 4.04 13.04 0.40
C GLY A 145 4.67 12.22 -0.71
N SER A 146 4.01 12.24 -1.87
CA SER A 146 4.53 11.61 -3.09
C SER A 146 5.70 12.42 -3.65
N ARG A 147 6.64 11.72 -4.29
CA ARG A 147 7.83 12.31 -4.92
C ARG A 147 8.03 11.74 -6.29
N SER A 148 8.72 12.48 -7.16
CA SER A 148 9.15 11.96 -8.46
C SER A 148 10.22 10.88 -8.30
N ILE A 149 10.44 10.11 -9.35
CA ILE A 149 11.52 9.11 -9.34
C ILE A 149 12.89 9.78 -9.15
N GLU A 150 13.08 10.98 -9.72
CA GLU A 150 14.30 11.75 -9.55
C GLU A 150 14.55 12.14 -8.09
N GLU A 151 13.51 12.59 -7.40
CA GLU A 151 13.57 12.94 -5.97
C GLU A 151 13.84 11.71 -5.11
N PHE A 152 13.21 10.54 -5.41
CA PHE A 152 13.54 9.30 -4.76
C PHE A 152 14.99 8.89 -4.98
N SER A 153 15.50 9.07 -6.20
CA SER A 153 16.89 8.76 -6.53
C SER A 153 17.88 9.59 -5.73
N GLU A 154 17.60 10.87 -5.51
CA GLU A 154 18.42 11.74 -4.67
C GLU A 154 18.55 11.22 -3.23
N ILE A 155 17.48 10.63 -2.69
CA ILE A 155 17.48 10.04 -1.35
C ILE A 155 18.16 8.67 -1.34
N LEU A 156 17.83 7.83 -2.32
CA LEU A 156 18.22 6.41 -2.33
C LEU A 156 19.64 6.15 -2.78
N ASP A 157 20.12 6.86 -3.80
CA ASP A 157 21.43 6.58 -4.38
C ASP A 157 22.56 6.70 -3.35
N PRO A 158 22.61 7.74 -2.49
CA PRO A 158 23.62 7.81 -1.45
C PRO A 158 23.53 6.67 -0.42
N LEU A 159 22.30 6.24 -0.09
CA LEU A 159 22.07 5.17 0.88
C LEU A 159 22.47 3.81 0.34
N VAL A 160 22.18 3.55 -0.93
CA VAL A 160 22.58 2.31 -1.62
C VAL A 160 24.10 2.24 -1.75
N ALA A 161 24.77 3.36 -2.03
CA ALA A 161 26.21 3.43 -2.19
C ALA A 161 26.99 3.17 -0.89
N LYS A 162 26.39 3.44 0.28
CA LYS A 162 27.02 3.23 1.60
C LYS A 162 27.08 1.76 2.00
N ASN A 163 26.29 0.90 1.40
CA ASN A 163 26.12 -0.50 1.73
C ASN A 163 26.48 -1.35 0.50
#